data_f11ccb683a6227dc0a3f9a86d8e24fca
#
_entry.id   f11ccb683a6227dc0a3f9a86d8e24fca
#
_cell.length_a   1.000
_cell.length_b   1.000
_cell.length_c   1.000
_cell.angle_alpha   90.00
_cell.angle_beta   90.00
_cell.angle_gamma   90.00
#
_symmetry.space_group_name_H-M   'P 1'
#
loop_
_entity.id
_entity.type
_entity.pdbx_description
1 polymer ?
#
loop_
_entity_poly.entity_id
_entity_poly.type
_entity_poly.pdbx_seq_one_letter_code
_entity_poly.pdbx_strand_id
1 'polypeptide(L)'
;MILSLVTSFGQNQAATQRLFDIAAKEEAIYKRIAADPNFYSDADIERRVIELIEAYENYLENTSDDLEALILYGKLLRRAGDPEAAFQVFLRADQLDPKLAVVKQQIGTYLAEKGKGKAALLYYQQAVEYEPDSAVYNFGLGQLLYQFCDEFVNAGIYTRDAIDREMIKAFSKAVVLRPNSFDYYLRLGAAYNDQASPDWKAALSHWQKPNQSFKESYQIEIIQLHTARVLGKLGRHEEARKLAESVKHTALQKSKQEVLDELVQF
;
A
#
# COMPACT_ATOMS: atom_id res chain seq x y z
N MET A 1 -0.01 -50.11 -0.17
CA MET A 1 0.44 -48.95 0.61
C MET A 1 1.62 -48.20 -0.03
N ILE A 2 2.62 -48.84 -0.64
CA ILE A 2 3.72 -48.17 -1.33
C ILE A 2 3.30 -47.50 -2.66
N LEU A 3 2.39 -48.14 -3.42
CA LEU A 3 1.87 -47.56 -4.67
C LEU A 3 1.03 -46.27 -4.45
N SER A 4 0.30 -46.15 -3.34
CA SER A 4 -0.51 -44.96 -3.03
C SER A 4 0.36 -43.77 -2.61
N LEU A 5 1.51 -44.00 -2.00
CA LEU A 5 2.47 -42.93 -1.65
C LEU A 5 3.20 -42.41 -2.88
N VAL A 6 3.60 -43.29 -3.82
CA VAL A 6 4.28 -42.88 -5.06
C VAL A 6 3.34 -42.10 -6.00
N THR A 7 2.05 -42.47 -6.05
CA THR A 7 1.04 -41.74 -6.83
C THR A 7 0.71 -40.37 -6.22
N SER A 8 0.65 -40.25 -4.89
CA SER A 8 0.41 -38.96 -4.23
C SER A 8 1.59 -37.98 -4.38
N PHE A 9 2.83 -38.48 -4.31
CA PHE A 9 4.03 -37.66 -4.56
C PHE A 9 4.10 -37.18 -6.02
N GLY A 10 3.80 -38.04 -6.98
CA GLY A 10 3.79 -37.67 -8.41
C GLY A 10 2.66 -36.69 -8.77
N GLN A 11 1.49 -36.86 -8.14
CA GLN A 11 0.35 -35.94 -8.34
C GLN A 11 0.63 -34.56 -7.73
N ASN A 12 1.27 -34.50 -6.57
CA ASN A 12 1.62 -33.24 -5.91
C ASN A 12 2.69 -32.48 -6.73
N GLN A 13 3.67 -33.18 -7.29
CA GLN A 13 4.71 -32.57 -8.12
C GLN A 13 4.14 -32.05 -9.46
N ALA A 14 3.20 -32.76 -10.08
CA ALA A 14 2.53 -32.32 -11.29
C ALA A 14 1.60 -31.13 -11.04
N ALA A 15 0.92 -31.08 -9.89
CA ALA A 15 0.09 -29.94 -9.50
C ALA A 15 0.97 -28.70 -9.26
N THR A 16 2.04 -28.82 -8.47
CA THR A 16 2.99 -27.71 -8.24
C THR A 16 3.55 -27.15 -9.55
N GLN A 17 3.91 -28.02 -10.50
CA GLN A 17 4.40 -27.57 -11.81
C GLN A 17 3.33 -26.81 -12.59
N ARG A 18 2.06 -27.26 -12.58
CA ARG A 18 0.95 -26.53 -13.25
C ARG A 18 0.74 -25.15 -12.63
N LEU A 19 0.72 -25.03 -11.31
CA LEU A 19 0.59 -23.73 -10.64
C LEU A 19 1.74 -22.80 -11.04
N PHE A 20 2.96 -23.31 -11.04
CA PHE A 20 4.12 -22.56 -11.49
C PHE A 20 3.98 -22.06 -12.93
N ASP A 21 3.50 -22.91 -13.84
CA ASP A 21 3.32 -22.55 -15.25
C ASP A 21 2.24 -21.46 -15.41
N ILE A 22 1.15 -21.52 -14.63
CA ILE A 22 0.10 -20.47 -14.62
C ILE A 22 0.69 -19.16 -14.12
N ALA A 23 1.38 -19.17 -12.98
CA ALA A 23 1.98 -17.98 -12.38
C ALA A 23 3.05 -17.36 -13.29
N ALA A 24 3.88 -18.19 -13.94
CA ALA A 24 4.89 -17.72 -14.89
C ALA A 24 4.25 -17.07 -16.12
N LYS A 25 3.14 -17.64 -16.65
CA LYS A 25 2.37 -17.04 -17.74
C LYS A 25 1.79 -15.68 -17.34
N GLU A 26 1.22 -15.59 -16.13
CA GLU A 26 0.70 -14.35 -15.57
C GLU A 26 1.80 -13.29 -15.47
N GLU A 27 2.93 -13.63 -14.83
CA GLU A 27 4.08 -12.72 -14.69
C GLU A 27 4.58 -12.21 -16.04
N ALA A 28 4.72 -13.09 -17.02
CA ALA A 28 5.18 -12.73 -18.36
C ALA A 28 4.25 -11.72 -19.06
N ILE A 29 2.93 -11.88 -18.92
CA ILE A 29 1.93 -10.96 -19.48
C ILE A 29 2.07 -9.58 -18.84
N TYR A 30 2.02 -9.51 -17.50
CA TYR A 30 2.09 -8.23 -16.79
C TYR A 30 3.46 -7.54 -16.88
N LYS A 31 4.55 -8.30 -16.95
CA LYS A 31 5.88 -7.75 -17.22
C LYS A 31 5.96 -7.11 -18.59
N ARG A 32 5.31 -7.70 -19.60
CA ARG A 32 5.27 -7.14 -20.95
C ARG A 32 4.43 -5.85 -20.98
N ILE A 33 3.26 -5.82 -20.34
CA ILE A 33 2.42 -4.62 -20.21
C ILE A 33 3.18 -3.50 -19.48
N ALA A 34 3.91 -3.83 -18.42
CA ALA A 34 4.70 -2.84 -17.68
C ALA A 34 5.87 -2.25 -18.51
N ALA A 35 6.47 -3.06 -19.38
CA ALA A 35 7.56 -2.61 -20.26
C ALA A 35 7.06 -1.76 -21.45
N ASP A 36 5.90 -2.11 -22.00
CA ASP A 36 5.24 -1.39 -23.08
C ASP A 36 3.71 -1.47 -22.91
N PRO A 37 3.09 -0.41 -22.38
CA PRO A 37 1.65 -0.38 -22.13
C PRO A 37 0.78 -0.57 -23.40
N ASN A 38 1.34 -0.33 -24.60
CA ASN A 38 0.64 -0.48 -25.87
C ASN A 38 0.97 -1.81 -26.60
N PHE A 39 1.74 -2.70 -25.96
CA PHE A 39 2.16 -3.97 -26.57
C PHE A 39 0.99 -4.89 -26.92
N TYR A 40 -0.02 -4.95 -26.08
CA TYR A 40 -1.27 -5.67 -26.32
C TYR A 40 -2.41 -4.68 -26.53
N SER A 41 -3.36 -5.00 -27.40
CA SER A 41 -4.64 -4.30 -27.45
C SER A 41 -5.48 -4.62 -26.19
N ASP A 42 -6.46 -3.77 -25.88
CA ASP A 42 -7.38 -4.02 -24.77
C ASP A 42 -8.08 -5.37 -24.88
N ALA A 43 -8.53 -5.74 -26.08
CA ALA A 43 -9.14 -7.05 -26.36
C ALA A 43 -8.17 -8.23 -26.14
N ASP A 44 -6.87 -8.04 -26.45
CA ASP A 44 -5.86 -9.07 -26.18
C ASP A 44 -5.57 -9.20 -24.68
N ILE A 45 -5.58 -8.09 -23.95
CA ILE A 45 -5.41 -8.11 -22.47
C ILE A 45 -6.60 -8.84 -21.85
N GLU A 46 -7.82 -8.46 -22.21
CA GLU A 46 -9.04 -9.08 -21.70
C GLU A 46 -9.06 -10.60 -21.94
N ARG A 47 -8.80 -11.03 -23.17
CA ARG A 47 -8.73 -12.46 -23.52
C ARG A 47 -7.69 -13.21 -22.70
N ARG A 48 -6.48 -12.64 -22.51
CA ARG A 48 -5.40 -13.26 -21.74
C ARG A 48 -5.73 -13.34 -20.26
N VAL A 49 -6.42 -12.33 -19.72
CA VAL A 49 -6.89 -12.33 -18.33
C VAL A 49 -7.95 -13.41 -18.13
N ILE A 50 -8.90 -13.57 -19.05
CA ILE A 50 -9.90 -14.64 -19.02
C ILE A 50 -9.22 -16.01 -19.04
N GLU A 51 -8.26 -16.23 -19.97
CA GLU A 51 -7.49 -17.48 -20.02
C GLU A 51 -6.76 -17.82 -18.72
N LEU A 52 -6.25 -16.79 -18.01
CA LEU A 52 -5.59 -16.98 -16.70
C LEU A 52 -6.61 -17.32 -15.60
N ILE A 53 -7.76 -16.66 -15.59
CA ILE A 53 -8.86 -16.95 -14.65
C ILE A 53 -9.29 -18.41 -14.80
N GLU A 54 -9.61 -18.83 -16.03
CA GLU A 54 -9.97 -20.20 -16.33
C GLU A 54 -8.88 -21.21 -15.92
N ALA A 55 -7.60 -20.85 -16.10
CA ALA A 55 -6.49 -21.73 -15.72
C ALA A 55 -6.40 -21.92 -14.18
N TYR A 56 -6.60 -20.85 -13.39
CA TYR A 56 -6.66 -20.96 -11.93
C TYR A 56 -7.90 -21.71 -11.46
N GLU A 57 -9.07 -21.49 -12.07
CA GLU A 57 -10.30 -22.20 -11.74
C GLU A 57 -10.15 -23.70 -11.97
N ASN A 58 -9.70 -24.10 -13.16
CA ASN A 58 -9.43 -25.50 -13.51
C ASN A 58 -8.38 -26.16 -12.60
N TYR A 59 -7.39 -25.37 -12.13
CA TYR A 59 -6.42 -25.86 -11.15
C TYR A 59 -7.07 -26.12 -9.80
N LEU A 60 -7.85 -25.15 -9.31
CA LEU A 60 -8.52 -25.20 -8.01
C LEU A 60 -9.68 -26.19 -7.94
N GLU A 61 -10.23 -26.66 -9.06
CA GLU A 61 -11.21 -27.76 -9.07
C GLU A 61 -10.65 -29.05 -8.44
N ASN A 62 -9.36 -29.33 -8.67
CA ASN A 62 -8.70 -30.54 -8.17
C ASN A 62 -7.77 -30.32 -6.98
N THR A 63 -7.49 -29.04 -6.64
CA THR A 63 -6.57 -28.62 -5.59
C THR A 63 -7.20 -27.50 -4.75
N SER A 64 -8.44 -27.74 -4.32
CA SER A 64 -9.32 -26.71 -3.72
C SER A 64 -8.74 -26.00 -2.49
N ASP A 65 -7.82 -26.62 -1.78
CA ASP A 65 -7.24 -26.12 -0.53
C ASP A 65 -5.77 -25.69 -0.69
N ASP A 66 -5.33 -25.48 -1.94
CA ASP A 66 -4.00 -24.93 -2.23
C ASP A 66 -3.99 -23.42 -1.93
N LEU A 67 -3.38 -23.07 -0.80
CA LEU A 67 -3.30 -21.70 -0.31
C LEU A 67 -2.56 -20.76 -1.25
N GLU A 68 -1.48 -21.24 -1.87
CA GLU A 68 -0.70 -20.44 -2.81
C GLU A 68 -1.53 -20.11 -4.05
N ALA A 69 -2.22 -21.11 -4.60
CA ALA A 69 -3.13 -20.90 -5.73
C ALA A 69 -4.27 -19.93 -5.41
N LEU A 70 -4.90 -20.07 -4.22
CA LEU A 70 -5.96 -19.14 -3.79
C LEU A 70 -5.43 -17.70 -3.66
N ILE A 71 -4.23 -17.51 -3.10
CA ILE A 71 -3.63 -16.17 -2.96
C ILE A 71 -3.33 -15.56 -4.34
N LEU A 72 -2.73 -16.32 -5.24
CA LEU A 72 -2.40 -15.86 -6.60
C LEU A 72 -3.67 -15.55 -7.38
N TYR A 73 -4.65 -16.44 -7.35
CA TYR A 73 -5.95 -16.26 -8.02
C TYR A 73 -6.70 -15.03 -7.50
N GLY A 74 -6.78 -14.86 -6.18
CA GLY A 74 -7.40 -13.68 -5.59
C GLY A 74 -6.70 -12.37 -6.00
N LYS A 75 -5.37 -12.36 -6.11
CA LYS A 75 -4.62 -11.20 -6.61
C LYS A 75 -4.89 -10.93 -8.08
N LEU A 76 -5.00 -11.98 -8.91
CA LEU A 76 -5.35 -11.85 -10.33
C LEU A 76 -6.75 -11.25 -10.48
N LEU A 77 -7.75 -11.77 -9.77
CA LEU A 77 -9.13 -11.26 -9.81
C LEU A 77 -9.20 -9.77 -9.41
N ARG A 78 -8.48 -9.39 -8.35
CA ARG A 78 -8.37 -7.97 -7.97
C ARG A 78 -7.81 -7.10 -9.09
N ARG A 79 -6.74 -7.57 -9.72
CA ARG A 79 -6.08 -6.86 -10.84
C ARG A 79 -6.97 -6.81 -12.09
N ALA A 80 -7.78 -7.84 -12.29
CA ALA A 80 -8.77 -7.93 -13.36
C ALA A 80 -10.00 -7.02 -13.14
N GLY A 81 -10.11 -6.36 -11.98
CA GLY A 81 -11.23 -5.46 -11.67
C GLY A 81 -12.44 -6.16 -11.05
N ASP A 82 -12.28 -7.39 -10.57
CA ASP A 82 -13.29 -8.11 -9.79
C ASP A 82 -12.89 -8.26 -8.31
N PRO A 83 -12.96 -7.18 -7.52
CA PRO A 83 -12.62 -7.22 -6.09
C PRO A 83 -13.61 -8.06 -5.28
N GLU A 84 -14.83 -8.26 -5.75
CA GLU A 84 -15.85 -9.06 -5.07
C GLU A 84 -15.49 -10.55 -5.12
N ALA A 85 -15.21 -11.08 -6.31
CA ALA A 85 -14.75 -12.46 -6.47
C ALA A 85 -13.43 -12.69 -5.73
N ALA A 86 -12.48 -11.75 -5.83
CA ALA A 86 -11.22 -11.80 -5.09
C ALA A 86 -11.44 -11.92 -3.58
N PHE A 87 -12.38 -11.16 -3.01
CA PHE A 87 -12.72 -11.20 -1.59
C PHE A 87 -13.22 -12.58 -1.15
N GLN A 88 -14.08 -13.24 -1.94
CA GLN A 88 -14.54 -14.60 -1.66
C GLN A 88 -13.39 -15.61 -1.64
N VAL A 89 -12.47 -15.49 -2.60
CA VAL A 89 -11.28 -16.34 -2.67
C VAL A 89 -10.37 -16.11 -1.45
N PHE A 90 -10.15 -14.85 -1.05
CA PHE A 90 -9.36 -14.54 0.15
C PHE A 90 -10.04 -15.01 1.44
N LEU A 91 -11.37 -14.94 1.55
CA LEU A 91 -12.09 -15.51 2.70
C LEU A 91 -11.88 -17.02 2.80
N ARG A 92 -11.86 -17.72 1.67
CA ARG A 92 -11.55 -19.14 1.65
C ARG A 92 -10.11 -19.43 2.10
N ALA A 93 -9.14 -18.66 1.62
CA ALA A 93 -7.76 -18.76 2.06
C ALA A 93 -7.62 -18.49 3.57
N ASP A 94 -8.36 -17.51 4.10
CA ASP A 94 -8.39 -17.16 5.52
C ASP A 94 -8.98 -18.27 6.42
N GLN A 95 -9.93 -19.04 5.90
CA GLN A 95 -10.49 -20.20 6.60
C GLN A 95 -9.48 -21.34 6.69
N LEU A 96 -8.63 -21.52 5.69
CA LEU A 96 -7.59 -22.56 5.65
C LEU A 96 -6.39 -22.21 6.52
N ASP A 97 -5.93 -20.96 6.46
CA ASP A 97 -4.88 -20.44 7.34
C ASP A 97 -5.19 -19.00 7.77
N PRO A 98 -5.72 -18.81 8.98
CA PRO A 98 -6.07 -17.49 9.48
C PRO A 98 -4.88 -16.59 9.87
N LYS A 99 -3.64 -17.06 9.72
CA LYS A 99 -2.44 -16.28 10.09
C LYS A 99 -1.67 -15.72 8.89
N LEU A 100 -2.20 -15.84 7.70
CA LEU A 100 -1.57 -15.29 6.50
C LEU A 100 -1.77 -13.76 6.42
N ALA A 101 -0.73 -13.01 6.73
CA ALA A 101 -0.74 -11.55 6.75
C ALA A 101 -1.19 -10.95 5.41
N VAL A 102 -0.75 -11.54 4.29
CA VAL A 102 -1.14 -11.11 2.95
C VAL A 102 -2.66 -11.24 2.73
N VAL A 103 -3.26 -12.32 3.19
CA VAL A 103 -4.71 -12.56 3.08
C VAL A 103 -5.47 -11.57 3.95
N LYS A 104 -5.02 -11.37 5.20
CA LYS A 104 -5.60 -10.35 6.09
C LYS A 104 -5.59 -8.98 5.45
N GLN A 105 -4.46 -8.55 4.88
CA GLN A 105 -4.39 -7.27 4.20
C GLN A 105 -5.36 -7.17 3.02
N GLN A 106 -5.47 -8.20 2.18
CA GLN A 106 -6.38 -8.17 1.02
C GLN A 106 -7.86 -8.07 1.44
N ILE A 107 -8.26 -8.82 2.46
CA ILE A 107 -9.62 -8.73 3.04
C ILE A 107 -9.84 -7.33 3.63
N GLY A 108 -8.89 -6.82 4.42
CA GLY A 108 -8.95 -5.48 5.00
C GLY A 108 -9.08 -4.39 3.94
N THR A 109 -8.31 -4.50 2.85
CA THR A 109 -8.35 -3.55 1.74
C THR A 109 -9.72 -3.53 1.07
N TYR A 110 -10.30 -4.70 0.76
CA TYR A 110 -11.64 -4.79 0.21
C TYR A 110 -12.69 -4.14 1.12
N LEU A 111 -12.63 -4.42 2.43
CA LEU A 111 -13.56 -3.84 3.39
C LEU A 111 -13.42 -2.31 3.48
N ALA A 112 -12.20 -1.78 3.43
CA ALA A 112 -11.94 -0.34 3.41
C ALA A 112 -12.49 0.31 2.14
N GLU A 113 -12.30 -0.29 0.96
CA GLU A 113 -12.85 0.16 -0.31
C GLU A 113 -14.38 0.19 -0.32
N LYS A 114 -15.04 -0.69 0.45
CA LYS A 114 -16.50 -0.70 0.65
C LYS A 114 -16.96 0.24 1.79
N GLY A 115 -16.08 1.10 2.32
CA GLY A 115 -16.40 2.02 3.40
C GLY A 115 -16.64 1.35 4.76
N LYS A 116 -16.19 0.11 4.95
CA LYS A 116 -16.36 -0.67 6.19
C LYS A 116 -15.12 -0.55 7.08
N GLY A 117 -14.75 0.69 7.46
CA GLY A 117 -13.51 0.98 8.18
C GLY A 117 -13.32 0.16 9.47
N LYS A 118 -14.36 0.03 10.30
CA LYS A 118 -14.31 -0.75 11.55
C LYS A 118 -13.99 -2.22 11.31
N ALA A 119 -14.60 -2.82 10.30
CA ALA A 119 -14.31 -4.21 9.95
C ALA A 119 -12.90 -4.37 9.36
N ALA A 120 -12.47 -3.42 8.54
CA ALA A 120 -11.14 -3.40 7.95
C ALA A 120 -10.02 -3.31 9.01
N LEU A 121 -10.25 -2.52 10.09
CA LEU A 121 -9.25 -2.28 11.13
C LEU A 121 -8.67 -3.55 11.73
N LEU A 122 -9.54 -4.52 12.08
CA LEU A 122 -9.11 -5.80 12.63
C LEU A 122 -8.13 -6.52 11.69
N TYR A 123 -8.47 -6.56 10.40
CA TYR A 123 -7.66 -7.27 9.42
C TYR A 123 -6.31 -6.58 9.16
N TYR A 124 -6.26 -5.24 9.12
CA TYR A 124 -5.00 -4.51 9.01
C TYR A 124 -4.12 -4.67 10.25
N GLN A 125 -4.72 -4.67 11.45
CA GLN A 125 -3.99 -4.92 12.69
C GLN A 125 -3.41 -6.34 12.72
N GLN A 126 -4.18 -7.36 12.32
CA GLN A 126 -3.71 -8.74 12.21
C GLN A 126 -2.57 -8.89 11.18
N ALA A 127 -2.66 -8.20 10.03
CA ALA A 127 -1.58 -8.24 9.04
C ALA A 127 -0.26 -7.70 9.61
N VAL A 128 -0.31 -6.60 10.37
CA VAL A 128 0.87 -6.04 11.06
C VAL A 128 1.33 -6.93 12.23
N GLU A 129 0.41 -7.57 12.96
CA GLU A 129 0.73 -8.48 14.05
C GLU A 129 1.48 -9.72 13.54
N TYR A 130 1.02 -10.31 12.43
CA TYR A 130 1.64 -11.52 11.88
C TYR A 130 2.95 -11.25 11.13
N GLU A 131 3.07 -10.09 10.48
CA GLU A 131 4.30 -9.66 9.80
C GLU A 131 4.67 -8.21 10.17
N PRO A 132 5.19 -7.96 11.38
CA PRO A 132 5.44 -6.61 11.89
C PRO A 132 6.54 -5.87 11.13
N ASP A 133 7.40 -6.59 10.43
CA ASP A 133 8.49 -6.02 9.62
C ASP A 133 8.14 -5.87 8.13
N SER A 134 6.86 -5.93 7.79
CA SER A 134 6.37 -5.57 6.47
C SER A 134 6.09 -4.07 6.36
N ALA A 135 6.86 -3.38 5.51
CA ALA A 135 6.64 -1.96 5.24
C ALA A 135 5.24 -1.70 4.64
N VAL A 136 4.75 -2.62 3.80
CA VAL A 136 3.45 -2.52 3.13
C VAL A 136 2.31 -2.57 4.14
N TYR A 137 2.36 -3.49 5.11
CA TYR A 137 1.28 -3.64 6.09
C TYR A 137 1.25 -2.49 7.09
N ASN A 138 2.41 -2.02 7.55
CA ASN A 138 2.49 -0.84 8.40
C ASN A 138 1.99 0.41 7.66
N PHE A 139 2.38 0.62 6.41
CA PHE A 139 1.89 1.71 5.60
C PHE A 139 0.37 1.64 5.41
N GLY A 140 -0.15 0.46 5.07
CA GLY A 140 -1.59 0.20 4.91
C GLY A 140 -2.39 0.51 6.17
N LEU A 141 -1.90 0.09 7.34
CA LEU A 141 -2.53 0.44 8.63
C LEU A 141 -2.55 1.96 8.85
N GLY A 142 -1.45 2.65 8.60
CA GLY A 142 -1.39 4.12 8.69
C GLY A 142 -2.40 4.81 7.77
N GLN A 143 -2.55 4.32 6.53
CA GLN A 143 -3.53 4.84 5.58
C GLN A 143 -4.97 4.60 6.05
N LEU A 144 -5.28 3.42 6.57
CA LEU A 144 -6.60 3.11 7.12
C LEU A 144 -6.96 4.03 8.29
N LEU A 145 -6.02 4.20 9.24
CA LEU A 145 -6.20 5.07 10.41
C LEU A 145 -6.45 6.51 9.99
N TYR A 146 -5.77 7.00 8.97
CA TYR A 146 -6.01 8.32 8.39
C TYR A 146 -7.39 8.41 7.74
N GLN A 147 -7.70 7.49 6.84
CA GLN A 147 -8.93 7.53 6.04
C GLN A 147 -10.20 7.45 6.89
N PHE A 148 -10.19 6.64 7.94
CA PHE A 148 -11.35 6.39 8.80
C PHE A 148 -11.20 7.02 10.20
N CYS A 149 -10.34 8.02 10.34
CA CYS A 149 -10.07 8.67 11.61
C CYS A 149 -11.34 9.09 12.33
N ASP A 150 -12.21 9.85 11.66
CA ASP A 150 -13.45 10.36 12.26
C ASP A 150 -14.43 9.23 12.60
N GLU A 151 -14.52 8.18 11.77
CA GLU A 151 -15.35 7.00 12.06
C GLU A 151 -14.88 6.31 13.34
N PHE A 152 -13.58 6.12 13.51
CA PHE A 152 -13.01 5.44 14.68
C PHE A 152 -13.16 6.26 15.96
N VAL A 153 -12.99 7.58 15.87
CA VAL A 153 -13.17 8.50 17.00
C VAL A 153 -14.64 8.56 17.41
N ASN A 154 -15.55 8.76 16.45
CA ASN A 154 -17.00 8.83 16.71
C ASN A 154 -17.55 7.50 17.25
N ALA A 155 -16.93 6.37 16.90
CA ALA A 155 -17.29 5.05 17.42
C ALA A 155 -16.68 4.75 18.80
N GLY A 156 -15.81 5.64 19.34
CA GLY A 156 -15.11 5.41 20.60
C GLY A 156 -14.04 4.30 20.56
N ILE A 157 -13.60 3.90 19.37
CA ILE A 157 -12.52 2.90 19.19
C ILE A 157 -11.18 3.53 19.58
N TYR A 158 -10.98 4.78 19.19
CA TYR A 158 -9.82 5.60 19.54
C TYR A 158 -10.24 6.97 20.05
N THR A 159 -9.43 7.59 20.92
CA THR A 159 -9.43 9.05 21.05
C THR A 159 -8.66 9.65 19.88
N ARG A 160 -8.89 10.92 19.54
CA ARG A 160 -8.17 11.60 18.46
C ARG A 160 -6.66 11.53 18.66
N ASP A 161 -6.17 11.83 19.85
CA ASP A 161 -4.73 11.78 20.16
C ASP A 161 -4.16 10.35 20.04
N ALA A 162 -4.95 9.33 20.35
CA ALA A 162 -4.49 7.95 20.25
C ALA A 162 -4.35 7.52 18.79
N ILE A 163 -5.33 7.85 17.93
CA ILE A 163 -5.27 7.51 16.52
C ILE A 163 -4.15 8.26 15.81
N ASP A 164 -3.92 9.55 16.15
CA ASP A 164 -2.82 10.34 15.60
C ASP A 164 -1.46 9.70 15.94
N ARG A 165 -1.27 9.23 17.17
CA ARG A 165 -0.02 8.52 17.57
C ARG A 165 0.15 7.19 16.83
N GLU A 166 -0.89 6.37 16.74
CA GLU A 166 -0.80 5.07 16.04
C GLU A 166 -0.58 5.26 14.54
N MET A 167 -1.19 6.27 13.91
CA MET A 167 -0.97 6.62 12.50
C MET A 167 0.50 7.01 12.25
N ILE A 168 1.06 7.94 13.05
CA ILE A 168 2.47 8.35 12.94
C ILE A 168 3.40 7.16 13.18
N LYS A 169 3.12 6.31 14.17
CA LYS A 169 3.91 5.12 14.46
C LYS A 169 3.92 4.15 13.27
N ALA A 170 2.77 3.89 12.68
CA ALA A 170 2.64 2.99 11.53
C ALA A 170 3.41 3.52 10.31
N PHE A 171 3.22 4.79 9.94
CA PHE A 171 3.98 5.39 8.84
C PHE A 171 5.49 5.47 9.12
N SER A 172 5.89 5.79 10.36
CA SER A 172 7.30 5.81 10.75
C SER A 172 7.96 4.44 10.60
N LYS A 173 7.27 3.38 11.03
CA LYS A 173 7.76 2.00 10.87
C LYS A 173 7.90 1.64 9.38
N ALA A 174 6.94 2.02 8.54
CA ALA A 174 7.01 1.79 7.10
C ALA A 174 8.22 2.48 6.46
N VAL A 175 8.50 3.75 6.84
CA VAL A 175 9.68 4.50 6.36
C VAL A 175 10.98 3.85 6.81
N VAL A 176 11.06 3.39 8.07
CA VAL A 176 12.26 2.69 8.58
C VAL A 176 12.51 1.40 7.81
N LEU A 177 11.45 0.63 7.51
CA LEU A 177 11.56 -0.64 6.78
C LEU A 177 11.85 -0.46 5.28
N ARG A 178 11.43 0.66 4.69
CA ARG A 178 11.67 0.99 3.28
C ARG A 178 12.12 2.45 3.12
N PRO A 179 13.34 2.78 3.54
CA PRO A 179 13.81 4.16 3.63
C PRO A 179 14.00 4.87 2.28
N ASN A 180 14.10 4.11 1.18
CA ASN A 180 14.21 4.63 -0.18
C ASN A 180 12.85 4.83 -0.88
N SER A 181 11.72 4.57 -0.21
CA SER A 181 10.40 4.88 -0.75
C SER A 181 10.06 6.34 -0.52
N PHE A 182 10.08 7.12 -1.61
CA PHE A 182 9.72 8.53 -1.57
C PHE A 182 8.26 8.73 -1.15
N ASP A 183 7.35 7.88 -1.63
CA ASP A 183 5.93 7.93 -1.27
C ASP A 183 5.69 7.74 0.23
N TYR A 184 6.40 6.78 0.85
CA TYR A 184 6.30 6.55 2.30
C TYR A 184 6.83 7.74 3.08
N TYR A 185 7.95 8.31 2.63
CA TYR A 185 8.55 9.48 3.22
C TYR A 185 7.62 10.70 3.14
N LEU A 186 7.03 10.96 1.99
CA LEU A 186 6.06 12.05 1.80
C LEU A 186 4.82 11.85 2.68
N ARG A 187 4.28 10.63 2.71
CA ARG A 187 3.07 10.36 3.49
C ARG A 187 3.27 10.52 4.99
N LEU A 188 4.42 10.09 5.53
CA LEU A 188 4.77 10.35 6.93
C LEU A 188 4.86 11.84 7.21
N GLY A 189 5.52 12.61 6.34
CA GLY A 189 5.61 14.05 6.49
C GLY A 189 4.25 14.74 6.47
N ALA A 190 3.34 14.31 5.58
CA ALA A 190 1.96 14.79 5.56
C ALA A 190 1.20 14.42 6.84
N ALA A 191 1.42 13.22 7.39
CA ALA A 191 0.75 12.75 8.58
C ALA A 191 1.02 13.62 9.82
N TYR A 192 2.19 14.26 9.91
CA TYR A 192 2.44 15.25 10.96
C TYR A 192 1.51 16.46 10.88
N ASN A 193 1.11 16.87 9.67
CA ASN A 193 0.18 17.99 9.49
C ASN A 193 -1.28 17.57 9.76
N ASP A 194 -1.60 16.28 9.58
CA ASP A 194 -2.95 15.73 9.71
C ASP A 194 -3.38 15.54 11.18
N GLN A 195 -2.45 15.64 12.14
CA GLN A 195 -2.74 15.53 13.57
C GLN A 195 -3.64 16.65 14.05
N ALA A 196 -4.49 16.39 15.06
CA ALA A 196 -5.30 17.42 15.71
C ALA A 196 -4.42 18.51 16.37
N SER A 197 -3.29 18.10 16.91
CA SER A 197 -2.29 18.98 17.50
C SER A 197 -0.92 18.67 16.87
N PRO A 198 -0.58 19.31 15.74
CA PRO A 198 0.63 18.97 14.99
C PRO A 198 1.91 19.28 15.77
N ASP A 199 2.81 18.30 15.85
CA ASP A 199 4.18 18.51 16.31
C ASP A 199 5.07 19.06 15.18
N TRP A 200 5.03 20.38 15.01
CA TRP A 200 5.79 21.07 13.96
C TRP A 200 7.31 20.88 14.09
N LYS A 201 7.83 20.61 15.30
CA LYS A 201 9.26 20.34 15.50
C LYS A 201 9.63 18.94 14.98
N ALA A 202 8.80 17.95 15.27
CA ALA A 202 8.98 16.60 14.73
C ALA A 202 8.81 16.60 13.20
N ALA A 203 7.80 17.31 12.66
CA ALA A 203 7.62 17.52 11.23
C ALA A 203 8.86 18.15 10.58
N LEU A 204 9.41 19.21 11.14
CA LEU A 204 10.63 19.85 10.63
C LEU A 204 11.82 18.88 10.65
N SER A 205 11.99 18.15 11.75
CA SER A 205 13.07 17.16 11.86
C SER A 205 12.97 16.08 10.78
N HIS A 206 11.74 15.62 10.45
CA HIS A 206 11.50 14.68 9.37
C HIS A 206 11.93 15.28 8.03
N TRP A 207 11.41 16.44 7.65
CA TRP A 207 11.69 17.06 6.37
C TRP A 207 13.16 17.48 6.17
N GLN A 208 13.88 17.76 7.24
CA GLN A 208 15.32 18.13 7.20
C GLN A 208 16.26 16.93 7.10
N LYS A 209 15.74 15.69 7.23
CA LYS A 209 16.56 14.47 7.20
C LYS A 209 16.08 13.50 6.11
N PRO A 210 16.01 13.92 4.83
CA PRO A 210 15.61 13.04 3.76
C PRO A 210 16.64 11.94 3.55
N ASN A 211 16.18 10.81 3.01
CA ASN A 211 17.09 9.74 2.60
C ASN A 211 18.01 10.23 1.47
N GLN A 212 19.27 9.85 1.53
CA GLN A 212 20.27 10.21 0.51
C GLN A 212 19.99 9.64 -0.88
N SER A 213 19.08 8.68 -1.01
CA SER A 213 18.62 8.15 -2.29
C SER A 213 17.70 9.11 -3.06
N PHE A 214 17.11 10.12 -2.39
CA PHE A 214 16.26 11.12 -3.01
C PHE A 214 17.12 12.20 -3.68
N LYS A 215 17.50 11.96 -4.94
CA LYS A 215 18.46 12.81 -5.70
C LYS A 215 17.81 13.57 -6.85
N GLU A 216 16.58 13.23 -7.22
CA GLU A 216 15.88 13.91 -8.30
C GLU A 216 15.51 15.33 -7.88
N SER A 217 15.71 16.31 -8.78
CA SER A 217 15.38 17.72 -8.52
C SER A 217 13.94 17.88 -8.02
N TYR A 218 13.00 17.18 -8.66
CA TYR A 218 11.60 17.17 -8.26
C TYR A 218 11.38 16.71 -6.80
N GLN A 219 12.05 15.63 -6.37
CA GLN A 219 11.95 15.10 -5.00
C GLN A 219 12.51 16.11 -4.00
N ILE A 220 13.69 16.67 -4.27
CA ILE A 220 14.35 17.66 -3.42
C ILE A 220 13.46 18.91 -3.27
N GLU A 221 12.92 19.41 -4.36
CA GLU A 221 12.11 20.61 -4.35
C GLU A 221 10.75 20.44 -3.69
N ILE A 222 10.11 19.24 -3.77
CA ILE A 222 8.94 18.91 -2.96
C ILE A 222 9.27 18.96 -1.47
N ILE A 223 10.38 18.35 -1.06
CA ILE A 223 10.83 18.38 0.34
C ILE A 223 11.07 19.83 0.81
N GLN A 224 11.66 20.67 -0.05
CA GLN A 224 11.85 22.09 0.23
C GLN A 224 10.52 22.82 0.47
N LEU A 225 9.50 22.58 -0.34
CA LEU A 225 8.18 23.19 -0.17
C LEU A 225 7.50 22.76 1.13
N HIS A 226 7.55 21.47 1.47
CA HIS A 226 7.02 21.00 2.76
C HIS A 226 7.80 21.54 3.94
N THR A 227 9.13 21.62 3.83
CA THR A 227 9.98 22.25 4.86
C THR A 227 9.61 23.72 5.04
N ALA A 228 9.40 24.46 3.95
CA ALA A 228 9.00 25.86 4.00
C ALA A 228 7.65 26.05 4.71
N ARG A 229 6.65 25.21 4.41
CA ARG A 229 5.36 25.24 5.14
C ARG A 229 5.54 25.06 6.64
N VAL A 230 6.31 24.05 7.04
CA VAL A 230 6.56 23.78 8.47
C VAL A 230 7.34 24.90 9.15
N LEU A 231 8.31 25.50 8.46
CA LEU A 231 9.02 26.68 8.95
C LEU A 231 8.06 27.86 9.17
N GLY A 232 7.14 28.10 8.25
CA GLY A 232 6.07 29.09 8.42
C GLY A 232 5.22 28.86 9.65
N LYS A 233 4.77 27.61 9.88
CA LYS A 233 4.03 27.23 11.11
C LYS A 233 4.82 27.41 12.41
N LEU A 234 6.15 27.40 12.33
CA LEU A 234 7.06 27.68 13.45
C LEU A 234 7.43 29.15 13.59
N GLY A 235 6.84 30.06 12.78
CA GLY A 235 7.15 31.51 12.79
C GLY A 235 8.48 31.89 12.13
N ARG A 236 9.14 30.98 11.43
CA ARG A 236 10.44 31.20 10.73
C ARG A 236 10.19 31.65 9.29
N HIS A 237 9.43 32.75 9.13
CA HIS A 237 8.88 33.18 7.82
C HIS A 237 9.95 33.54 6.79
N GLU A 238 11.05 34.21 7.18
CA GLU A 238 12.12 34.57 6.25
C GLU A 238 12.84 33.34 5.67
N GLU A 239 13.08 32.34 6.52
CA GLU A 239 13.68 31.08 6.08
C GLU A 239 12.74 30.30 5.17
N ALA A 240 11.45 30.26 5.55
CA ALA A 240 10.41 29.61 4.78
C ALA A 240 10.30 30.23 3.37
N ARG A 241 10.26 31.56 3.27
CA ARG A 241 10.19 32.29 2.01
C ARG A 241 11.39 32.01 1.11
N LYS A 242 12.61 32.15 1.64
CA LYS A 242 13.84 31.87 0.89
C LYS A 242 13.85 30.44 0.33
N LEU A 243 13.40 29.48 1.12
CA LEU A 243 13.36 28.09 0.72
C LEU A 243 12.32 27.84 -0.38
N ALA A 244 11.09 28.38 -0.23
CA ALA A 244 10.07 28.29 -1.25
C ALA A 244 10.49 28.97 -2.56
N GLU A 245 11.10 30.16 -2.50
CA GLU A 245 11.58 30.90 -3.68
C GLU A 245 12.67 30.16 -4.45
N SER A 246 13.47 29.32 -3.78
CA SER A 246 14.53 28.52 -4.40
C SER A 246 14.01 27.41 -5.33
N VAL A 247 12.73 27.01 -5.21
CA VAL A 247 12.10 25.98 -6.02
C VAL A 247 11.92 26.46 -7.46
N LYS A 248 12.44 25.68 -8.43
CA LYS A 248 12.47 26.05 -9.86
C LYS A 248 11.71 25.08 -10.76
N HIS A 249 11.43 23.85 -10.31
CA HIS A 249 10.80 22.82 -11.12
C HIS A 249 9.43 23.28 -11.61
N THR A 250 9.19 23.19 -12.92
CA THR A 250 7.99 23.73 -13.58
C THR A 250 6.70 23.16 -13.05
N ALA A 251 6.66 21.85 -12.77
CA ALA A 251 5.49 21.18 -12.21
C ALA A 251 5.15 21.63 -10.76
N LEU A 252 6.08 22.30 -10.05
CA LEU A 252 5.89 22.73 -8.67
C LEU A 252 5.58 24.23 -8.52
N GLN A 253 5.49 24.99 -9.62
CA GLN A 253 5.28 26.44 -9.54
C GLN A 253 3.95 26.82 -8.87
N LYS A 254 2.88 26.05 -9.12
CA LYS A 254 1.60 26.24 -8.45
C LYS A 254 1.72 26.01 -6.94
N SER A 255 2.30 24.89 -6.53
CA SER A 255 2.52 24.56 -5.11
C SER A 255 3.46 25.55 -4.42
N LYS A 256 4.48 26.05 -5.13
CA LYS A 256 5.34 27.13 -4.65
C LYS A 256 4.53 28.39 -4.33
N GLN A 257 3.66 28.81 -5.27
CA GLN A 257 2.85 30.01 -5.07
C GLN A 257 1.91 29.83 -3.87
N GLU A 258 1.26 28.66 -3.75
CA GLU A 258 0.42 28.34 -2.60
C GLU A 258 1.17 28.46 -1.26
N VAL A 259 2.42 27.96 -1.20
CA VAL A 259 3.25 28.10 0.01
C VAL A 259 3.58 29.56 0.30
N LEU A 260 3.94 30.35 -0.73
CA LEU A 260 4.25 31.78 -0.57
C LEU A 260 3.01 32.56 -0.09
N ASP A 261 1.83 32.26 -0.62
CA ASP A 261 0.58 32.90 -0.22
C ASP A 261 0.20 32.54 1.24
N GLU A 262 0.40 31.29 1.64
CA GLU A 262 0.24 30.88 3.04
C GLU A 262 1.15 31.69 3.99
N LEU A 263 2.38 32.01 3.56
CA LEU A 263 3.34 32.77 4.37
C LEU A 263 3.05 34.27 4.47
N VAL A 264 2.18 34.81 3.62
CA VAL A 264 1.75 36.23 3.69
C VAL A 264 0.65 36.42 4.72
N GLN A 265 -0.08 35.35 5.07
CA GLN A 265 -1.21 35.41 6.01
C GLN A 265 -0.77 35.43 7.49
N PHE A 266 0.52 35.33 7.76
CA PHE A 266 1.10 35.38 9.09
C PHE A 266 2.02 36.61 9.24
#